data_602ec6031add893b16f84c8e08d94b30
#
_entry.id   602ec6031add893b16f84c8e08d94b30
#
_cell.length_a   1.000
_cell.length_b   1.000
_cell.length_c   1.000
_cell.angle_alpha   90.00
_cell.angle_beta   90.00
_cell.angle_gamma   90.00
#
_symmetry.space_group_name_H-M   'P 1'
#
loop_
_entity.id
_entity.type
_entity.pdbx_description
1 polymer ?
#
loop_
_entity_poly.entity_id
_entity_poly.type
_entity_poly.pdbx_seq_one_letter_code
_entity_poly.pdbx_strand_id
1 'polypeptide(L)'
;MTPQSKKRVGIILFQLGGPDSLDTVEPFLNNLFNDPDIIPLGPLNFIRAPLARYIARKRTPAVAGRYGQIGRRSPIGLLTERQRTKLVGAVRPYLDPVAVIAMRYWKPLTEDAICALKKAGHIDELVLLPLYPHYSYATTLSSLKEWRRVYGEPDEGLPERTIEHFFDHPFYIQALVTNIGKCLRQFEDSSCIHLVFSAHGLPMSLVEKGDPYPRHVEETIRLVNELGRQRFANWPRTQLLCFQSKVGPAKWLEPSFVATLEKVGHQGVKELLVVPISFVTEHIETLHEINIEGRADAKKSGIQRYRMMPAVGDSPLFIECLKQLVLRAVEIHPESQQTTAA
;
A
#
# COMPACT_ATOMS: atom_id res chain seq x y z
N MET A 1 -41.15 15.17 -7.97
CA MET A 1 -40.09 15.10 -6.93
C MET A 1 -38.79 15.58 -7.54
N THR A 2 -38.27 16.72 -7.10
CA THR A 2 -36.94 17.17 -7.52
C THR A 2 -35.93 16.09 -7.11
N PRO A 3 -35.02 15.64 -7.98
CA PRO A 3 -33.97 14.68 -7.60
C PRO A 3 -33.16 15.32 -6.46
N GLN A 4 -33.13 14.66 -5.33
CA GLN A 4 -32.32 15.09 -4.19
C GLN A 4 -30.88 15.20 -4.69
N SER A 5 -30.28 16.39 -4.60
CA SER A 5 -28.90 16.59 -5.06
C SER A 5 -27.98 15.65 -4.29
N LYS A 6 -27.18 14.87 -5.02
CA LYS A 6 -26.21 13.96 -4.39
C LYS A 6 -25.22 14.76 -3.55
N LYS A 7 -24.87 14.22 -2.39
CA LYS A 7 -23.83 14.79 -1.53
C LYS A 7 -22.50 14.86 -2.29
N ARG A 8 -21.86 16.03 -2.28
CA ARG A 8 -20.57 16.26 -2.94
C ARG A 8 -19.44 15.95 -2.00
N VAL A 9 -18.72 14.85 -2.26
CA VAL A 9 -17.72 14.29 -1.35
C VAL A 9 -16.33 14.42 -1.92
N GLY A 10 -15.43 15.08 -1.17
CA GLY A 10 -14.00 15.10 -1.45
C GLY A 10 -13.35 13.81 -0.94
N ILE A 11 -12.71 13.04 -1.82
CA ILE A 11 -12.04 11.78 -1.47
C ILE A 11 -10.54 11.96 -1.68
N ILE A 12 -9.75 11.87 -0.61
CA ILE A 12 -8.30 12.04 -0.65
C ILE A 12 -7.65 10.66 -0.56
N LEU A 13 -7.06 10.19 -1.67
CA LEU A 13 -6.31 8.94 -1.71
C LEU A 13 -4.86 9.22 -1.35
N PHE A 14 -4.43 8.77 -0.17
CA PHE A 14 -3.03 8.87 0.25
C PHE A 14 -2.21 7.70 -0.24
N GLN A 15 -1.00 8.00 -0.73
CA GLN A 15 -0.04 6.99 -1.16
C GLN A 15 1.39 7.49 -0.95
N LEU A 16 2.36 6.59 -0.93
CA LEU A 16 3.76 6.90 -0.70
C LEU A 16 4.36 7.80 -1.80
N GLY A 17 4.04 7.47 -3.04
CA GLY A 17 4.65 8.12 -4.21
C GLY A 17 5.94 7.42 -4.64
N GLY A 18 6.45 7.85 -5.78
CA GLY A 18 7.72 7.36 -6.34
C GLY A 18 8.11 8.14 -7.58
N PRO A 19 9.40 8.13 -7.96
CA PRO A 19 9.90 8.94 -9.07
C PRO A 19 9.27 8.52 -10.40
N ASP A 20 8.89 9.48 -11.20
CA ASP A 20 8.25 9.31 -12.52
C ASP A 20 9.26 9.26 -13.69
N SER A 21 10.54 9.50 -13.40
CA SER A 21 11.67 9.34 -14.32
C SER A 21 12.96 9.07 -13.53
N LEU A 22 14.05 8.71 -14.20
CA LEU A 22 15.36 8.54 -13.54
C LEU A 22 15.90 9.86 -12.99
N ASP A 23 15.62 10.99 -13.64
CA ASP A 23 16.09 12.32 -13.23
C ASP A 23 15.40 12.78 -11.94
N THR A 24 14.25 12.21 -11.62
CA THR A 24 13.47 12.55 -10.42
C THR A 24 13.78 11.66 -9.22
N VAL A 25 14.71 10.71 -9.34
CA VAL A 25 15.11 9.83 -8.23
C VAL A 25 15.78 10.61 -7.09
N GLU A 26 16.71 11.52 -7.39
CA GLU A 26 17.38 12.33 -6.34
C GLU A 26 16.39 13.24 -5.60
N PRO A 27 15.54 14.04 -6.27
CA PRO A 27 14.52 14.84 -5.59
C PRO A 27 13.54 13.99 -4.75
N PHE A 28 13.10 12.84 -5.26
CA PHE A 28 12.26 11.92 -4.50
C PHE A 28 12.95 11.42 -3.22
N LEU A 29 14.20 10.97 -3.31
CA LEU A 29 14.98 10.51 -2.16
C LEU A 29 15.24 11.66 -1.16
N ASN A 30 15.45 12.89 -1.66
CA ASN A 30 15.60 14.04 -0.79
C ASN A 30 14.33 14.33 0.03
N ASN A 31 13.14 14.23 -0.59
CA ASN A 31 11.87 14.36 0.13
C ASN A 31 11.72 13.26 1.18
N LEU A 32 12.01 12.01 0.81
CA LEU A 32 11.92 10.85 1.70
C LEU A 32 12.84 11.02 2.92
N PHE A 33 14.13 11.35 2.72
CA PHE A 33 15.09 11.48 3.81
C PHE A 33 14.95 12.78 4.61
N ASN A 34 14.20 13.75 4.09
CA ASN A 34 13.89 14.99 4.83
C ASN A 34 12.69 14.81 5.77
N ASP A 35 12.03 13.65 5.77
CA ASP A 35 10.94 13.36 6.69
C ASP A 35 11.47 13.03 8.09
N PRO A 36 10.98 13.73 9.15
CA PRO A 36 11.34 13.43 10.53
C PRO A 36 10.89 12.04 11.01
N ASP A 37 9.85 11.49 10.42
CA ASP A 37 9.37 10.15 10.76
C ASP A 37 10.29 9.06 10.16
N ILE A 38 11.03 9.35 9.08
CA ILE A 38 12.01 8.44 8.46
C ILE A 38 13.40 8.58 9.12
N ILE A 39 13.87 9.81 9.36
CA ILE A 39 15.17 10.07 10.02
C ILE A 39 14.92 10.92 11.27
N PRO A 40 14.68 10.32 12.42
CA PRO A 40 14.46 11.04 13.68
C PRO A 40 15.78 11.60 14.21
N LEU A 41 16.01 12.91 14.06
CA LEU A 41 17.24 13.60 14.48
C LEU A 41 17.09 14.28 15.85
N GLY A 42 15.87 14.38 16.40
CA GLY A 42 15.62 15.05 17.68
C GLY A 42 16.20 16.49 17.71
N PRO A 43 17.07 16.80 18.70
CA PRO A 43 17.68 18.13 18.81
C PRO A 43 18.52 18.55 17.60
N LEU A 44 19.02 17.61 16.81
CA LEU A 44 19.83 17.85 15.60
C LEU A 44 18.99 18.13 14.35
N ASN A 45 17.71 18.47 14.51
CA ASN A 45 16.79 18.68 13.39
C ASN A 45 17.25 19.78 12.42
N PHE A 46 18.06 20.73 12.89
CA PHE A 46 18.61 21.82 12.06
C PHE A 46 19.56 21.35 10.96
N ILE A 47 20.18 20.16 11.09
CA ILE A 47 21.02 19.59 10.03
C ILE A 47 20.24 18.66 9.07
N ARG A 48 18.94 18.48 9.26
CA ARG A 48 18.11 17.53 8.48
C ARG A 48 18.23 17.77 6.97
N ALA A 49 17.98 18.98 6.52
CA ALA A 49 17.97 19.29 5.10
C ALA A 49 19.31 19.05 4.39
N PRO A 50 20.48 19.50 4.92
CA PRO A 50 21.77 19.16 4.33
C PRO A 50 22.08 17.67 4.41
N LEU A 51 21.73 16.98 5.48
CA LEU A 51 21.93 15.53 5.62
C LEU A 51 21.07 14.74 4.63
N ALA A 52 19.79 15.08 4.51
CA ALA A 52 18.88 14.45 3.54
C ALA A 52 19.41 14.59 2.11
N ARG A 53 19.86 15.78 1.72
CA ARG A 53 20.47 16.03 0.41
C ARG A 53 21.73 15.20 0.17
N TYR A 54 22.60 15.11 1.17
CA TYR A 54 23.83 14.31 1.08
C TYR A 54 23.49 12.81 0.90
N ILE A 55 22.58 12.26 1.71
CA ILE A 55 22.17 10.87 1.62
C ILE A 55 21.49 10.58 0.28
N ALA A 56 20.58 11.46 -0.17
CA ALA A 56 19.87 11.33 -1.44
C ALA A 56 20.88 11.25 -2.60
N ARG A 57 21.79 12.23 -2.70
CA ARG A 57 22.82 12.24 -3.75
C ARG A 57 23.69 10.99 -3.76
N LYS A 58 24.12 10.53 -2.58
CA LYS A 58 24.94 9.32 -2.45
C LYS A 58 24.19 8.04 -2.88
N ARG A 59 22.88 7.97 -2.60
CA ARG A 59 22.07 6.77 -2.92
C ARG A 59 21.50 6.78 -4.33
N THR A 60 21.38 7.93 -4.97
CA THR A 60 20.76 8.09 -6.29
C THR A 60 21.29 7.13 -7.35
N PRO A 61 22.62 6.93 -7.55
CA PRO A 61 23.10 6.05 -8.60
C PRO A 61 22.61 4.60 -8.44
N ALA A 62 22.67 4.06 -7.24
CA ALA A 62 22.19 2.70 -6.96
C ALA A 62 20.67 2.57 -7.12
N VAL A 63 19.90 3.54 -6.61
CA VAL A 63 18.43 3.53 -6.70
C VAL A 63 17.97 3.76 -8.14
N ALA A 64 18.62 4.67 -8.90
CA ALA A 64 18.31 4.87 -10.32
C ALA A 64 18.60 3.59 -11.14
N GLY A 65 19.67 2.84 -10.82
CA GLY A 65 19.95 1.54 -11.42
C GLY A 65 18.82 0.53 -11.19
N ARG A 66 18.24 0.48 -9.99
CA ARG A 66 17.09 -0.37 -9.67
C ARG A 66 15.83 0.06 -10.44
N TYR A 67 15.54 1.36 -10.51
CA TYR A 67 14.44 1.88 -11.34
C TYR A 67 14.67 1.60 -12.82
N GLY A 68 15.92 1.61 -13.30
CA GLY A 68 16.28 1.21 -14.66
C GLY A 68 15.77 -0.17 -15.04
N GLN A 69 15.76 -1.11 -14.09
CA GLN A 69 15.35 -2.51 -14.30
C GLN A 69 13.82 -2.71 -14.29
N ILE A 70 13.05 -1.74 -13.77
CA ILE A 70 11.58 -1.83 -13.66
C ILE A 70 10.83 -0.84 -14.57
N GLY A 71 11.48 -0.38 -15.64
CA GLY A 71 10.86 0.51 -16.62
C GLY A 71 11.21 1.98 -16.45
N ARG A 72 12.33 2.30 -15.77
CA ARG A 72 12.94 3.64 -15.62
C ARG A 72 12.11 4.65 -14.81
N ARG A 73 11.06 4.18 -14.10
CA ARG A 73 10.15 4.99 -13.26
C ARG A 73 9.40 4.09 -12.29
N SER A 74 8.79 4.69 -11.26
CA SER A 74 7.81 3.99 -10.42
C SER A 74 6.46 3.90 -11.14
N PRO A 75 5.81 2.74 -11.18
CA PRO A 75 4.44 2.65 -11.71
C PRO A 75 3.37 3.14 -10.71
N ILE A 76 3.74 3.43 -9.47
CA ILE A 76 2.81 3.72 -8.37
C ILE A 76 1.84 4.86 -8.70
N GLY A 77 2.32 5.95 -9.33
CA GLY A 77 1.48 7.09 -9.71
C GLY A 77 0.39 6.71 -10.71
N LEU A 78 0.78 6.00 -11.77
CA LEU A 78 -0.16 5.53 -12.80
C LEU A 78 -1.18 4.53 -12.23
N LEU A 79 -0.73 3.61 -11.38
CA LEU A 79 -1.61 2.59 -10.79
C LEU A 79 -2.59 3.22 -9.78
N THR A 80 -2.13 4.18 -8.98
CA THR A 80 -3.01 4.94 -8.07
C THR A 80 -4.04 5.76 -8.84
N GLU A 81 -3.66 6.36 -9.97
CA GLU A 81 -4.59 7.10 -10.83
C GLU A 81 -5.68 6.18 -11.42
N ARG A 82 -5.33 4.95 -11.80
CA ARG A 82 -6.32 3.95 -12.22
C ARG A 82 -7.28 3.58 -11.09
N GLN A 83 -6.77 3.40 -9.87
CA GLN A 83 -7.60 3.15 -8.69
C GLN A 83 -8.55 4.32 -8.45
N ARG A 84 -8.06 5.57 -8.47
CA ARG A 84 -8.86 6.78 -8.32
C ARG A 84 -9.99 6.85 -9.36
N THR A 85 -9.64 6.69 -10.63
CA THR A 85 -10.61 6.76 -11.74
C THR A 85 -11.71 5.72 -11.62
N LYS A 86 -11.35 4.46 -11.30
CA LYS A 86 -12.32 3.37 -11.11
C LYS A 86 -13.19 3.58 -9.86
N LEU A 87 -12.59 4.05 -8.76
CA LEU A 87 -13.32 4.38 -7.55
C LEU A 87 -14.36 5.47 -7.81
N VAL A 88 -13.98 6.56 -8.49
CA VAL A 88 -14.91 7.64 -8.89
C VAL A 88 -16.08 7.07 -9.68
N GLY A 89 -15.83 6.21 -10.67
CA GLY A 89 -16.89 5.53 -11.43
C GLY A 89 -17.81 4.69 -10.55
N ALA A 90 -17.23 3.96 -9.59
CA ALA A 90 -17.97 3.05 -8.71
C ALA A 90 -18.85 3.77 -7.67
N VAL A 91 -18.44 4.95 -7.17
CA VAL A 91 -19.19 5.72 -6.16
C VAL A 91 -20.16 6.74 -6.77
N ARG A 92 -19.98 7.15 -8.03
CA ARG A 92 -20.81 8.14 -8.74
C ARG A 92 -22.33 7.85 -8.75
N PRO A 93 -22.81 6.60 -8.78
CA PRO A 93 -24.22 6.33 -8.64
C PRO A 93 -24.82 6.84 -7.33
N TYR A 94 -24.03 6.94 -6.25
CA TYR A 94 -24.47 7.20 -4.87
C TYR A 94 -24.18 8.65 -4.41
N LEU A 95 -23.09 9.26 -4.88
CA LEU A 95 -22.64 10.59 -4.46
C LEU A 95 -22.02 11.36 -5.66
N ASP A 96 -21.73 12.65 -5.49
CA ASP A 96 -20.95 13.46 -6.45
C ASP A 96 -19.46 13.48 -5.99
N PRO A 97 -18.58 12.61 -6.54
CA PRO A 97 -17.23 12.45 -6.03
C PRO A 97 -16.24 13.44 -6.63
N VAL A 98 -15.47 14.09 -5.78
CA VAL A 98 -14.27 14.84 -6.12
C VAL A 98 -13.06 14.10 -5.53
N ALA A 99 -12.46 13.19 -6.30
CA ALA A 99 -11.34 12.39 -5.80
C ALA A 99 -9.99 12.94 -6.25
N VAL A 100 -9.09 13.14 -5.29
CA VAL A 100 -7.71 13.63 -5.49
C VAL A 100 -6.70 12.65 -4.88
N ILE A 101 -5.48 12.67 -5.39
CA ILE A 101 -4.36 11.88 -4.86
C ILE A 101 -3.42 12.80 -4.11
N ALA A 102 -3.01 12.40 -2.91
CA ALA A 102 -1.99 13.05 -2.10
C ALA A 102 -0.84 12.07 -1.84
N MET A 103 0.28 12.27 -2.52
CA MET A 103 1.47 11.45 -2.34
C MET A 103 2.38 12.05 -1.27
N ARG A 104 2.98 11.17 -0.45
CA ARG A 104 3.81 11.61 0.69
C ARG A 104 5.17 12.16 0.25
N TYR A 105 5.80 11.56 -0.76
CA TYR A 105 7.19 11.89 -1.12
C TYR A 105 7.40 12.28 -2.58
N TRP A 106 6.36 12.21 -3.41
CA TRP A 106 6.41 12.63 -4.81
C TRP A 106 5.08 13.24 -5.26
N LYS A 107 5.05 13.77 -6.47
CA LYS A 107 3.86 14.45 -7.04
C LYS A 107 2.76 13.45 -7.43
N PRO A 108 1.47 13.84 -7.27
CA PRO A 108 1.01 15.09 -6.64
C PRO A 108 1.20 15.06 -5.12
N LEU A 109 1.79 16.12 -4.55
CA LEU A 109 1.96 16.27 -3.11
C LEU A 109 0.63 16.66 -2.43
N THR A 110 0.62 16.71 -1.11
CA THR A 110 -0.56 17.12 -0.32
C THR A 110 -1.04 18.52 -0.70
N GLU A 111 -0.13 19.45 -0.95
CA GLU A 111 -0.44 20.82 -1.43
C GLU A 111 -1.16 20.81 -2.78
N ASP A 112 -0.72 19.95 -3.71
CA ASP A 112 -1.35 19.80 -5.04
C ASP A 112 -2.78 19.27 -4.90
N ALA A 113 -2.98 18.27 -4.01
CA ALA A 113 -4.28 17.69 -3.72
C ALA A 113 -5.26 18.73 -3.15
N ILE A 114 -4.82 19.54 -2.18
CA ILE A 114 -5.62 20.63 -1.59
C ILE A 114 -5.97 21.67 -2.65
N CYS A 115 -5.01 22.06 -3.48
CA CYS A 115 -5.25 22.98 -4.58
C CYS A 115 -6.31 22.46 -5.56
N ALA A 116 -6.27 21.17 -5.87
CA ALA A 116 -7.26 20.51 -6.74
C ALA A 116 -8.65 20.48 -6.09
N LEU A 117 -8.76 20.19 -4.78
CA LEU A 117 -10.03 20.24 -4.04
C LEU A 117 -10.62 21.66 -4.05
N LYS A 118 -9.82 22.69 -3.74
CA LYS A 118 -10.26 24.09 -3.77
C LYS A 118 -10.77 24.52 -5.15
N LYS A 119 -10.10 24.08 -6.23
CA LYS A 119 -10.53 24.35 -7.61
C LYS A 119 -11.84 23.64 -7.97
N ALA A 120 -12.15 22.53 -7.35
CA ALA A 120 -13.40 21.80 -7.58
C ALA A 120 -14.62 22.53 -7.01
N GLY A 121 -14.44 23.53 -6.14
CA GLY A 121 -15.49 24.33 -5.53
C GLY A 121 -16.04 23.69 -4.25
N HIS A 122 -17.33 23.90 -3.99
CA HIS A 122 -17.97 23.45 -2.77
C HIS A 122 -17.85 21.92 -2.56
N ILE A 123 -17.56 21.51 -1.34
CA ILE A 123 -17.49 20.11 -0.86
C ILE A 123 -18.35 20.05 0.41
N ASP A 124 -19.22 19.05 0.53
CA ASP A 124 -20.06 18.84 1.70
C ASP A 124 -19.36 18.04 2.81
N GLU A 125 -18.42 17.15 2.44
CA GLU A 125 -17.72 16.28 3.37
C GLU A 125 -16.41 15.76 2.75
N LEU A 126 -15.38 15.51 3.58
CA LEU A 126 -14.11 14.91 3.19
C LEU A 126 -13.99 13.47 3.69
N VAL A 127 -13.45 12.60 2.84
CA VAL A 127 -13.04 11.24 3.18
C VAL A 127 -11.55 11.09 2.96
N LEU A 128 -10.81 10.88 4.05
CA LEU A 128 -9.38 10.58 4.03
C LEU A 128 -9.18 9.07 3.87
N LEU A 129 -8.65 8.65 2.72
CA LEU A 129 -8.52 7.25 2.34
C LEU A 129 -7.03 6.88 2.08
N PRO A 130 -6.26 6.54 3.12
CA PRO A 130 -4.95 5.95 2.94
C PRO A 130 -5.01 4.62 2.20
N LEU A 131 -4.23 4.48 1.13
CA LEU A 131 -4.14 3.24 0.36
C LEU A 131 -3.12 2.26 0.97
N TYR A 132 -3.04 2.26 2.29
CA TYR A 132 -2.27 1.32 3.11
C TYR A 132 -3.27 0.42 3.85
N PRO A 133 -3.29 -0.90 3.56
CA PRO A 133 -4.29 -1.78 4.17
C PRO A 133 -4.13 -1.87 5.69
N HIS A 134 -2.89 -1.84 6.17
CA HIS A 134 -2.52 -1.95 7.57
C HIS A 134 -2.17 -0.58 8.13
N TYR A 135 -2.78 -0.18 9.24
CA TYR A 135 -2.38 1.04 9.93
C TYR A 135 -0.94 0.94 10.44
N SER A 136 -0.16 1.98 10.24
CA SER A 136 1.17 2.13 10.82
C SER A 136 1.50 3.60 11.05
N TYR A 137 2.32 3.85 12.06
CA TYR A 137 2.84 5.19 12.33
C TYR A 137 3.74 5.69 11.20
N ALA A 138 4.40 4.77 10.49
CA ALA A 138 5.27 5.09 9.36
C ALA A 138 4.52 5.41 8.05
N THR A 139 3.25 5.07 7.92
CA THR A 139 2.47 5.23 6.69
C THR A 139 1.19 6.04 6.92
N THR A 140 0.15 5.42 7.47
CA THR A 140 -1.15 6.07 7.68
C THR A 140 -1.00 7.32 8.54
N LEU A 141 -0.39 7.20 9.73
CA LEU A 141 -0.23 8.32 10.62
C LEU A 141 0.66 9.43 10.02
N SER A 142 1.76 9.06 9.33
CA SER A 142 2.64 10.03 8.66
C SER A 142 1.89 10.81 7.57
N SER A 143 1.07 10.14 6.76
CA SER A 143 0.26 10.79 5.72
C SER A 143 -0.80 11.72 6.33
N LEU A 144 -1.46 11.30 7.40
CA LEU A 144 -2.46 12.12 8.10
C LEU A 144 -1.83 13.33 8.81
N LYS A 145 -0.64 13.18 9.42
CA LYS A 145 0.12 14.31 9.97
C LYS A 145 0.46 15.34 8.90
N GLU A 146 0.90 14.88 7.72
CA GLU A 146 1.21 15.78 6.62
C GLU A 146 -0.04 16.49 6.10
N TRP A 147 -1.16 15.77 5.99
CA TRP A 147 -2.46 16.37 5.67
C TRP A 147 -2.80 17.50 6.66
N ARG A 148 -2.72 17.24 7.98
CA ARG A 148 -2.97 18.24 9.02
C ARG A 148 -2.00 19.41 8.94
N ARG A 149 -0.72 19.16 8.67
CA ARG A 149 0.29 20.21 8.55
C ARG A 149 -0.03 21.21 7.43
N VAL A 150 -0.57 20.71 6.31
CA VAL A 150 -0.78 21.52 5.09
C VAL A 150 -2.22 22.06 5.00
N TYR A 151 -3.20 21.21 5.30
CA TYR A 151 -4.62 21.58 5.26
C TYR A 151 -5.05 22.41 6.47
N GLY A 152 -4.45 22.15 7.64
CA GLY A 152 -4.85 22.70 8.93
C GLY A 152 -5.88 21.82 9.63
N GLU A 153 -6.46 22.36 10.68
CA GLU A 153 -7.62 21.75 11.33
C GLU A 153 -8.84 21.85 10.40
N PRO A 154 -9.78 20.89 10.47
CA PRO A 154 -11.01 20.97 9.71
C PRO A 154 -11.75 22.28 10.00
N ASP A 155 -12.25 22.92 8.94
CA ASP A 155 -13.14 24.07 9.10
C ASP A 155 -14.35 23.65 9.93
N GLU A 156 -14.79 24.49 10.87
CA GLU A 156 -16.03 24.28 11.61
C GLU A 156 -17.20 24.16 10.60
N GLY A 157 -17.76 22.95 10.48
CA GLY A 157 -18.87 22.67 9.57
C GLY A 157 -18.57 21.82 8.35
N LEU A 158 -17.28 21.54 8.01
CA LEU A 158 -16.93 20.57 6.97
C LEU A 158 -16.57 19.23 7.63
N PRO A 159 -17.48 18.23 7.65
CA PRO A 159 -17.19 16.92 8.22
C PRO A 159 -16.01 16.24 7.51
N GLU A 160 -15.12 15.63 8.29
CA GLU A 160 -14.02 14.84 7.81
C GLU A 160 -14.06 13.44 8.39
N ARG A 161 -14.00 12.43 7.53
CA ARG A 161 -14.00 11.01 7.90
C ARG A 161 -12.69 10.38 7.51
N THR A 162 -12.02 9.73 8.43
CA THR A 162 -10.76 9.01 8.19
C THR A 162 -10.98 7.51 8.17
N ILE A 163 -10.51 6.86 7.10
CA ILE A 163 -10.44 5.40 6.99
C ILE A 163 -9.03 4.98 7.38
N GLU A 164 -8.85 4.53 8.63
CA GLU A 164 -7.52 4.27 9.16
C GLU A 164 -6.85 3.02 8.61
N HIS A 165 -7.65 1.99 8.29
CA HIS A 165 -7.19 0.70 7.78
C HIS A 165 -8.32 -0.06 7.08
N PHE A 166 -7.97 -1.11 6.34
CA PHE A 166 -8.91 -2.04 5.72
C PHE A 166 -8.33 -3.46 5.58
N PHE A 167 -7.40 -3.82 6.45
CA PHE A 167 -6.65 -5.08 6.44
C PHE A 167 -7.54 -6.32 6.55
N ASP A 168 -8.71 -6.20 7.14
CA ASP A 168 -9.71 -7.26 7.38
C ASP A 168 -10.95 -7.15 6.48
N HIS A 169 -10.99 -6.15 5.58
CA HIS A 169 -12.16 -5.91 4.75
C HIS A 169 -12.43 -7.11 3.81
N PRO A 170 -13.66 -7.69 3.78
CA PRO A 170 -13.95 -8.92 3.05
C PRO A 170 -13.56 -8.88 1.56
N PHE A 171 -13.80 -7.78 0.87
CA PHE A 171 -13.44 -7.64 -0.55
C PHE A 171 -11.93 -7.48 -0.77
N TYR A 172 -11.19 -6.90 0.18
CA TYR A 172 -9.73 -6.89 0.14
C TYR A 172 -9.16 -8.30 0.29
N ILE A 173 -9.65 -9.06 1.28
CA ILE A 173 -9.27 -10.47 1.46
C ILE A 173 -9.61 -11.30 0.23
N GLN A 174 -10.81 -11.13 -0.35
CA GLN A 174 -11.20 -11.81 -1.59
C GLN A 174 -10.30 -11.46 -2.78
N ALA A 175 -9.86 -10.20 -2.90
CA ALA A 175 -8.92 -9.77 -3.94
C ALA A 175 -7.57 -10.50 -3.82
N LEU A 176 -7.02 -10.57 -2.59
CA LEU A 176 -5.78 -11.30 -2.30
C LEU A 176 -5.92 -12.79 -2.63
N VAL A 177 -6.94 -13.46 -2.10
CA VAL A 177 -7.20 -14.89 -2.33
C VAL A 177 -7.40 -15.20 -3.82
N THR A 178 -8.08 -14.32 -4.55
CA THR A 178 -8.27 -14.46 -5.99
C THR A 178 -6.95 -14.37 -6.74
N ASN A 179 -6.07 -13.42 -6.39
CA ASN A 179 -4.77 -13.29 -7.03
C ASN A 179 -3.84 -14.46 -6.68
N ILE A 180 -3.81 -14.88 -5.41
CA ILE A 180 -3.07 -16.08 -4.99
C ILE A 180 -3.55 -17.28 -5.80
N GLY A 181 -4.86 -17.53 -5.89
CA GLY A 181 -5.43 -18.63 -6.64
C GLY A 181 -5.08 -18.61 -8.13
N LYS A 182 -5.00 -17.41 -8.75
CA LYS A 182 -4.50 -17.26 -10.14
C LYS A 182 -3.03 -17.68 -10.28
N CYS A 183 -2.20 -17.37 -9.28
CA CYS A 183 -0.80 -17.76 -9.28
C CYS A 183 -0.62 -19.26 -9.02
N LEU A 184 -1.40 -19.83 -8.10
CA LEU A 184 -1.35 -21.26 -7.76
C LEU A 184 -1.64 -22.16 -8.96
N ARG A 185 -2.55 -21.77 -9.85
CA ARG A 185 -2.83 -22.53 -11.10
C ARG A 185 -1.64 -22.65 -12.07
N GLN A 186 -0.56 -21.92 -11.84
CA GLN A 186 0.66 -22.00 -12.65
C GLN A 186 1.66 -23.05 -12.12
N PHE A 187 1.34 -23.73 -11.03
CA PHE A 187 2.13 -24.82 -10.44
C PHE A 187 1.40 -26.15 -10.69
N GLU A 188 2.16 -27.24 -10.78
CA GLU A 188 1.60 -28.57 -11.02
C GLU A 188 0.84 -29.08 -9.80
N ASP A 189 1.46 -28.99 -8.61
CA ASP A 189 0.82 -29.31 -7.34
C ASP A 189 0.96 -28.13 -6.38
N SER A 190 -0.11 -27.37 -6.21
CA SER A 190 -0.11 -26.22 -5.32
C SER A 190 -0.10 -26.57 -3.84
N SER A 191 -0.43 -27.81 -3.45
CA SER A 191 -0.44 -28.24 -2.04
C SER A 191 0.96 -28.33 -1.44
N CYS A 192 1.98 -28.57 -2.27
CA CYS A 192 3.39 -28.70 -1.88
C CYS A 192 4.16 -27.37 -1.89
N ILE A 193 3.53 -26.28 -2.36
CA ILE A 193 4.15 -24.97 -2.44
C ILE A 193 4.26 -24.33 -1.05
N HIS A 194 5.34 -23.62 -0.80
CA HIS A 194 5.42 -22.70 0.33
C HIS A 194 4.85 -21.34 -0.06
N LEU A 195 3.83 -20.88 0.68
CA LEU A 195 3.24 -19.56 0.55
C LEU A 195 3.98 -18.60 1.49
N VAL A 196 4.73 -17.66 0.94
CA VAL A 196 5.55 -16.72 1.71
C VAL A 196 4.91 -15.35 1.65
N PHE A 197 4.34 -14.88 2.75
CA PHE A 197 3.82 -13.53 2.89
C PHE A 197 4.99 -12.59 3.23
N SER A 198 5.29 -11.67 2.32
CA SER A 198 6.30 -10.66 2.51
C SER A 198 5.65 -9.33 2.86
N ALA A 199 5.89 -8.86 4.08
CA ALA A 199 5.43 -7.57 4.56
C ALA A 199 6.61 -6.57 4.61
N HIS A 200 6.33 -5.27 4.47
CA HIS A 200 7.37 -4.27 4.68
C HIS A 200 7.87 -4.33 6.12
N GLY A 201 9.18 -4.32 6.32
CA GLY A 201 9.80 -4.30 7.64
C GLY A 201 9.43 -3.02 8.40
N LEU A 202 9.40 -3.13 9.74
CA LEU A 202 9.18 -1.99 10.63
C LEU A 202 10.23 -2.01 11.72
N PRO A 203 10.83 -0.86 12.10
CA PRO A 203 11.72 -0.78 13.25
C PRO A 203 11.01 -1.22 14.54
N MET A 204 11.66 -2.06 15.33
CA MET A 204 11.12 -2.54 16.62
C MET A 204 10.73 -1.40 17.56
N SER A 205 11.43 -0.27 17.48
CA SER A 205 11.10 0.92 18.29
C SER A 205 9.70 1.49 18.00
N LEU A 206 9.12 1.30 16.82
CA LEU A 206 7.73 1.67 16.53
C LEU A 206 6.76 0.64 17.11
N VAL A 207 7.09 -0.65 17.00
CA VAL A 207 6.29 -1.73 17.58
C VAL A 207 6.22 -1.59 19.09
N GLU A 208 7.34 -1.31 19.76
CA GLU A 208 7.42 -1.06 21.20
C GLU A 208 6.62 0.17 21.65
N LYS A 209 6.43 1.15 20.75
CA LYS A 209 5.53 2.30 20.95
C LYS A 209 4.05 2.00 20.71
N GLY A 210 3.71 0.76 20.36
CA GLY A 210 2.32 0.32 20.17
C GLY A 210 1.81 0.39 18.72
N ASP A 211 2.69 0.47 17.71
CA ASP A 211 2.27 0.39 16.30
C ASP A 211 1.54 -0.95 16.04
N PRO A 212 0.26 -0.94 15.61
CA PRO A 212 -0.53 -2.15 15.44
C PRO A 212 -0.21 -2.95 14.18
N TYR A 213 0.66 -2.44 13.30
CA TYR A 213 0.97 -3.00 11.99
C TYR A 213 1.24 -4.51 11.99
N PRO A 214 2.08 -5.09 12.88
CA PRO A 214 2.35 -6.52 12.85
C PRO A 214 1.08 -7.36 13.07
N ARG A 215 0.21 -6.93 14.00
CA ARG A 215 -1.06 -7.62 14.29
C ARG A 215 -2.03 -7.53 13.11
N HIS A 216 -2.10 -6.38 12.43
CA HIS A 216 -2.93 -6.22 11.23
C HIS A 216 -2.45 -7.14 10.11
N VAL A 217 -1.13 -7.27 9.90
CA VAL A 217 -0.56 -8.17 8.91
C VAL A 217 -0.90 -9.63 9.23
N GLU A 218 -0.69 -10.06 10.47
CA GLU A 218 -1.00 -11.42 10.93
C GLU A 218 -2.49 -11.75 10.74
N GLU A 219 -3.38 -10.83 11.07
CA GLU A 219 -4.82 -11.02 10.91
C GLU A 219 -5.21 -11.12 9.42
N THR A 220 -4.63 -10.26 8.55
CA THR A 220 -4.84 -10.40 7.09
C THR A 220 -4.42 -11.79 6.61
N ILE A 221 -3.27 -12.29 7.04
CA ILE A 221 -2.76 -13.63 6.67
C ILE A 221 -3.70 -14.73 7.16
N ARG A 222 -4.20 -14.61 8.40
CA ARG A 222 -5.17 -15.55 8.96
C ARG A 222 -6.43 -15.63 8.10
N LEU A 223 -7.03 -14.48 7.79
CA LEU A 223 -8.26 -14.37 6.97
C LEU A 223 -8.04 -14.86 5.53
N VAL A 224 -6.90 -14.53 4.92
CA VAL A 224 -6.53 -15.02 3.58
C VAL A 224 -6.44 -16.55 3.57
N ASN A 225 -5.80 -17.15 4.58
CA ASN A 225 -5.66 -18.60 4.67
C ASN A 225 -7.00 -19.30 4.96
N GLU A 226 -7.84 -18.72 5.78
CA GLU A 226 -9.17 -19.23 6.06
C GLU A 226 -10.02 -19.27 4.78
N LEU A 227 -10.16 -18.13 4.10
CA LEU A 227 -10.91 -18.05 2.85
C LEU A 227 -10.26 -18.88 1.73
N GLY A 228 -8.92 -18.93 1.67
CA GLY A 228 -8.19 -19.72 0.69
C GLY A 228 -8.49 -21.21 0.81
N ARG A 229 -8.48 -21.78 2.03
CA ARG A 229 -8.84 -23.20 2.28
C ARG A 229 -10.30 -23.50 1.96
N GLN A 230 -11.20 -22.54 2.15
CA GLN A 230 -12.60 -22.71 1.77
C GLN A 230 -12.80 -22.74 0.25
N ARG A 231 -12.03 -21.97 -0.52
CA ARG A 231 -12.21 -21.80 -1.97
C ARG A 231 -11.37 -22.75 -2.84
N PHE A 232 -10.25 -23.25 -2.31
CA PHE A 232 -9.29 -24.05 -3.07
C PHE A 232 -8.92 -25.33 -2.31
N ALA A 233 -9.25 -26.48 -2.86
CA ALA A 233 -8.94 -27.79 -2.25
C ALA A 233 -7.43 -28.00 -2.04
N ASN A 234 -6.60 -27.49 -2.95
CA ASN A 234 -5.14 -27.59 -2.92
C ASN A 234 -4.48 -26.29 -2.43
N TRP A 235 -5.06 -25.63 -1.41
CA TRP A 235 -4.42 -24.48 -0.78
C TRP A 235 -3.10 -24.87 -0.12
N PRO A 236 -2.00 -24.09 -0.28
CA PRO A 236 -0.70 -24.43 0.29
C PRO A 236 -0.78 -24.69 1.80
N ARG A 237 -0.16 -25.79 2.25
CA ARG A 237 -0.18 -26.19 3.67
C ARG A 237 0.79 -25.36 4.50
N THR A 238 1.91 -24.98 3.92
CA THR A 238 2.95 -24.19 4.59
C THR A 238 2.82 -22.71 4.25
N GLN A 239 2.62 -21.88 5.27
CA GLN A 239 2.58 -20.44 5.18
C GLN A 239 3.66 -19.84 6.08
N LEU A 240 4.37 -18.84 5.57
CA LEU A 240 5.44 -18.16 6.29
C LEU A 240 5.23 -16.64 6.17
N LEU A 241 5.47 -15.92 7.27
CA LEU A 241 5.56 -14.47 7.27
C LEU A 241 7.03 -14.06 7.35
N CYS A 242 7.43 -13.08 6.56
CA CYS A 242 8.75 -12.46 6.61
C CYS A 242 8.66 -10.96 6.30
N PHE A 243 9.76 -10.25 6.53
CA PHE A 243 9.81 -8.81 6.40
C PHE A 243 10.95 -8.38 5.49
N GLN A 244 10.66 -7.48 4.53
CA GLN A 244 11.62 -6.93 3.59
C GLN A 244 12.02 -5.48 3.94
N SER A 245 12.94 -4.91 3.15
CA SER A 245 13.30 -3.48 3.13
C SER A 245 13.95 -2.96 4.40
N LYS A 246 14.69 -3.82 5.11
CA LYS A 246 15.49 -3.40 6.27
C LYS A 246 16.53 -2.36 5.87
N VAL A 247 16.55 -1.22 6.57
CA VAL A 247 17.49 -0.11 6.33
C VAL A 247 18.22 0.28 7.61
N GLY A 248 19.54 0.44 7.51
CA GLY A 248 20.38 0.90 8.61
C GLY A 248 20.57 -0.11 9.74
N PRO A 249 21.17 0.32 10.87
CA PRO A 249 21.60 -0.57 11.96
C PRO A 249 20.50 -0.86 13.00
N ALA A 250 19.32 -0.27 12.90
CA ALA A 250 18.23 -0.47 13.86
C ALA A 250 17.78 -1.94 13.90
N LYS A 251 17.18 -2.35 15.01
CA LYS A 251 16.49 -3.63 15.12
C LYS A 251 15.15 -3.54 14.39
N TRP A 252 14.88 -4.47 13.50
CA TRP A 252 13.68 -4.55 12.68
C TRP A 252 12.89 -5.82 12.96
N LEU A 253 11.64 -5.86 12.49
CA LEU A 253 10.82 -7.08 12.51
C LEU A 253 11.55 -8.23 11.80
N GLU A 254 11.41 -9.43 12.32
CA GLU A 254 12.03 -10.66 11.84
C GLU A 254 10.98 -11.78 11.68
N PRO A 255 11.26 -12.82 10.87
CA PRO A 255 12.49 -13.05 10.08
C PRO A 255 12.56 -12.14 8.86
N SER A 256 13.78 -11.83 8.39
CA SER A 256 13.96 -11.09 7.14
C SER A 256 13.59 -11.96 5.93
N PHE A 257 13.21 -11.30 4.83
CA PHE A 257 12.86 -11.97 3.57
C PHE A 257 14.00 -12.84 3.04
N VAL A 258 15.21 -12.31 3.00
CA VAL A 258 16.41 -13.05 2.54
C VAL A 258 16.68 -14.27 3.43
N ALA A 259 16.71 -14.09 4.76
CA ALA A 259 16.92 -15.21 5.68
C ALA A 259 15.82 -16.28 5.56
N THR A 260 14.60 -15.89 5.24
CA THR A 260 13.50 -16.84 5.00
C THR A 260 13.74 -17.65 3.73
N LEU A 261 14.16 -17.01 2.63
CA LEU A 261 14.50 -17.71 1.38
C LEU A 261 15.66 -18.70 1.58
N GLU A 262 16.72 -18.30 2.28
CA GLU A 262 17.85 -19.17 2.63
C GLU A 262 17.39 -20.38 3.45
N LYS A 263 16.63 -20.13 4.51
CA LYS A 263 16.09 -21.19 5.39
C LYS A 263 15.28 -22.22 4.61
N VAL A 264 14.30 -21.78 3.81
CA VAL A 264 13.45 -22.72 3.07
C VAL A 264 14.20 -23.44 1.95
N GLY A 265 15.17 -22.78 1.32
CA GLY A 265 16.06 -23.40 0.34
C GLY A 265 16.92 -24.53 0.95
N HIS A 266 17.52 -24.30 2.12
CA HIS A 266 18.26 -25.33 2.87
C HIS A 266 17.37 -26.48 3.35
N GLN A 267 16.06 -26.25 3.56
CA GLN A 267 15.08 -27.28 3.85
C GLN A 267 14.66 -28.11 2.62
N GLY A 268 15.25 -27.81 1.44
CA GLY A 268 14.98 -28.53 0.20
C GLY A 268 13.72 -28.08 -0.54
N VAL A 269 13.09 -26.97 -0.15
CA VAL A 269 11.92 -26.41 -0.85
C VAL A 269 12.30 -26.02 -2.27
N LYS A 270 11.55 -26.51 -3.26
CA LYS A 270 11.82 -26.29 -4.68
C LYS A 270 10.91 -25.21 -5.30
N GLU A 271 9.72 -25.03 -4.77
CA GLU A 271 8.73 -24.14 -5.31
C GLU A 271 8.11 -23.25 -4.23
N LEU A 272 8.01 -21.94 -4.50
CA LEU A 272 7.33 -21.02 -3.61
C LEU A 272 6.61 -19.90 -4.35
N LEU A 273 5.56 -19.41 -3.71
CA LEU A 273 4.81 -18.23 -4.12
C LEU A 273 4.97 -17.15 -3.06
N VAL A 274 5.51 -16.00 -3.43
CA VAL A 274 5.62 -14.83 -2.55
C VAL A 274 4.42 -13.90 -2.74
N VAL A 275 3.82 -13.49 -1.64
CA VAL A 275 2.68 -12.58 -1.57
C VAL A 275 3.11 -11.26 -0.91
N PRO A 276 3.26 -10.15 -1.66
CA PRO A 276 3.53 -8.81 -1.11
C PRO A 276 2.28 -8.31 -0.38
N ILE A 277 2.15 -8.63 0.92
CA ILE A 277 0.90 -8.46 1.66
C ILE A 277 0.61 -7.00 2.05
N SER A 278 1.62 -6.15 2.15
CA SER A 278 1.48 -4.77 2.64
C SER A 278 1.16 -3.75 1.54
N PHE A 279 1.05 -4.18 0.28
CA PHE A 279 1.00 -3.29 -0.86
C PHE A 279 -0.22 -3.54 -1.74
N VAL A 280 -0.89 -2.46 -2.12
CA VAL A 280 -2.05 -2.51 -3.03
C VAL A 280 -1.70 -2.14 -4.47
N THR A 281 -0.47 -1.67 -4.73
CA THR A 281 0.07 -1.32 -6.04
C THR A 281 1.50 -1.82 -6.21
N GLU A 282 1.94 -2.00 -7.46
CA GLU A 282 3.34 -2.27 -7.77
C GLU A 282 4.19 -1.01 -7.62
N HIS A 283 5.43 -1.20 -7.17
CA HIS A 283 6.45 -0.18 -7.00
C HIS A 283 7.84 -0.83 -6.92
N ILE A 284 8.87 -0.08 -6.53
CA ILE A 284 10.25 -0.59 -6.55
C ILE A 284 10.46 -1.79 -5.62
N GLU A 285 9.80 -1.82 -4.46
CA GLU A 285 9.97 -2.90 -3.50
C GLU A 285 9.35 -4.21 -4.00
N THR A 286 8.16 -4.16 -4.64
CA THR A 286 7.56 -5.35 -5.22
C THR A 286 8.30 -5.79 -6.48
N LEU A 287 8.52 -4.89 -7.44
CA LEU A 287 9.07 -5.26 -8.75
C LEU A 287 10.57 -5.53 -8.72
N HIS A 288 11.33 -4.81 -7.91
CA HIS A 288 12.78 -4.99 -7.85
C HIS A 288 13.19 -5.88 -6.67
N GLU A 289 12.92 -5.47 -5.43
CA GLU A 289 13.41 -6.18 -4.24
C GLU A 289 12.79 -7.59 -4.14
N ILE A 290 11.45 -7.70 -4.20
CA ILE A 290 10.80 -9.01 -4.08
C ILE A 290 10.94 -9.80 -5.39
N ASN A 291 10.63 -9.22 -6.56
CA ASN A 291 10.56 -10.01 -7.79
C ASN A 291 11.95 -10.25 -8.43
N ILE A 292 12.82 -9.24 -8.55
CA ILE A 292 14.11 -9.39 -9.22
C ILE A 292 15.16 -9.93 -8.25
N GLU A 293 15.44 -9.21 -7.15
CA GLU A 293 16.46 -9.61 -6.17
C GLU A 293 16.03 -10.90 -5.46
N GLY A 294 14.78 -10.98 -4.98
CA GLY A 294 14.27 -12.17 -4.30
C GLY A 294 14.30 -13.44 -5.17
N ARG A 295 14.03 -13.32 -6.48
CA ARG A 295 14.19 -14.45 -7.42
C ARG A 295 15.65 -14.88 -7.53
N ALA A 296 16.59 -13.94 -7.56
CA ALA A 296 18.02 -14.24 -7.63
C ALA A 296 18.48 -14.95 -6.35
N ASP A 297 18.03 -14.49 -5.17
CA ASP A 297 18.40 -15.08 -3.89
C ASP A 297 17.73 -16.45 -3.68
N ALA A 298 16.48 -16.61 -4.09
CA ALA A 298 15.82 -17.92 -4.12
C ALA A 298 16.59 -18.94 -4.97
N LYS A 299 17.05 -18.53 -6.16
CA LYS A 299 17.87 -19.40 -7.03
C LYS A 299 19.19 -19.81 -6.36
N LYS A 300 19.89 -18.88 -5.69
CA LYS A 300 21.11 -19.19 -4.93
C LYS A 300 20.86 -20.18 -3.81
N SER A 301 19.69 -20.12 -3.18
CA SER A 301 19.27 -21.01 -2.10
C SER A 301 18.72 -22.37 -2.60
N GLY A 302 18.75 -22.64 -3.91
CA GLY A 302 18.32 -23.92 -4.49
C GLY A 302 16.83 -24.04 -4.79
N ILE A 303 16.08 -22.93 -4.72
CA ILE A 303 14.66 -22.85 -5.09
C ILE A 303 14.57 -22.75 -6.62
N GLN A 304 13.84 -23.68 -7.25
CA GLN A 304 13.80 -23.81 -8.71
C GLN A 304 12.68 -22.99 -9.34
N ARG A 305 11.52 -22.92 -8.66
CA ARG A 305 10.36 -22.18 -9.15
C ARG A 305 9.94 -21.13 -8.11
N TYR A 306 10.22 -19.89 -8.43
CA TYR A 306 9.88 -18.72 -7.64
C TYR A 306 8.84 -17.88 -8.39
N ARG A 307 7.74 -17.54 -7.75
CA ARG A 307 6.72 -16.65 -8.27
C ARG A 307 6.41 -15.55 -7.25
N MET A 308 6.21 -14.34 -7.70
CA MET A 308 5.64 -13.25 -6.91
C MET A 308 4.19 -13.00 -7.37
N MET A 309 3.26 -12.91 -6.43
CA MET A 309 1.87 -12.51 -6.72
C MET A 309 1.84 -11.02 -7.07
N PRO A 310 1.18 -10.62 -8.18
CA PRO A 310 0.93 -9.21 -8.45
C PRO A 310 0.07 -8.57 -7.36
N ALA A 311 0.33 -7.31 -7.05
CA ALA A 311 -0.52 -6.53 -6.14
C ALA A 311 -1.99 -6.54 -6.60
N VAL A 312 -2.92 -6.25 -5.69
CA VAL A 312 -4.37 -6.23 -6.01
C VAL A 312 -4.75 -5.18 -7.03
N GLY A 313 -3.94 -4.11 -7.13
CA GLY A 313 -4.03 -3.07 -8.15
C GLY A 313 -5.40 -2.40 -8.20
N ASP A 314 -5.93 -2.31 -9.41
CA ASP A 314 -7.24 -1.76 -9.73
C ASP A 314 -8.28 -2.86 -10.04
N SER A 315 -8.11 -4.04 -9.43
CA SER A 315 -9.02 -5.19 -9.62
C SER A 315 -10.46 -4.85 -9.15
N PRO A 316 -11.49 -5.44 -9.78
CA PRO A 316 -12.88 -5.15 -9.43
C PRO A 316 -13.19 -5.37 -7.94
N LEU A 317 -12.64 -6.42 -7.32
CA LEU A 317 -12.82 -6.70 -5.90
C LEU A 317 -12.17 -5.63 -5.02
N PHE A 318 -10.99 -5.14 -5.38
CA PHE A 318 -10.34 -4.09 -4.61
C PHE A 318 -11.05 -2.74 -4.77
N ILE A 319 -11.54 -2.41 -5.97
CA ILE A 319 -12.37 -1.20 -6.18
C ILE A 319 -13.69 -1.29 -5.42
N GLU A 320 -14.31 -2.49 -5.33
CA GLU A 320 -15.49 -2.71 -4.50
C GLU A 320 -15.19 -2.48 -3.01
N CYS A 321 -14.03 -2.96 -2.53
CA CYS A 321 -13.54 -2.65 -1.18
C CYS A 321 -13.49 -1.13 -0.95
N LEU A 322 -12.78 -0.39 -1.80
CA LEU A 322 -12.64 1.06 -1.66
C LEU A 322 -13.99 1.78 -1.73
N LYS A 323 -14.88 1.35 -2.63
CA LYS A 323 -16.26 1.89 -2.73
C LYS A 323 -17.00 1.71 -1.41
N GLN A 324 -17.02 0.51 -0.84
CA GLN A 324 -17.75 0.26 0.41
C GLN A 324 -17.18 1.05 1.58
N LEU A 325 -15.85 1.19 1.65
CA LEU A 325 -15.20 2.01 2.67
C LEU A 325 -15.65 3.47 2.58
N VAL A 326 -15.65 4.05 1.37
CA VAL A 326 -16.10 5.44 1.16
C VAL A 326 -17.57 5.60 1.49
N LEU A 327 -18.47 4.75 0.96
CA LEU A 327 -19.90 4.85 1.20
C LEU A 327 -20.25 4.69 2.68
N ARG A 328 -19.59 3.75 3.37
CA ARG A 328 -19.75 3.57 4.82
C ARG A 328 -19.30 4.80 5.61
N ALA A 329 -18.18 5.40 5.21
CA ALA A 329 -17.63 6.58 5.89
C ALA A 329 -18.60 7.77 5.82
N VAL A 330 -19.33 7.94 4.71
CA VAL A 330 -20.33 9.02 4.53
C VAL A 330 -21.76 8.59 4.85
N GLU A 331 -21.92 7.43 5.52
CA GLU A 331 -23.19 6.89 6.00
C GLU A 331 -24.23 6.61 4.88
N ILE A 332 -23.76 6.28 3.67
CA ILE A 332 -24.62 5.87 2.55
C ILE A 332 -24.67 4.34 2.49
N HIS A 333 -25.89 3.80 2.61
CA HIS A 333 -26.17 2.36 2.51
C HIS A 333 -26.77 2.04 1.14
N PRO A 334 -26.08 1.29 0.26
CA PRO A 334 -26.55 0.98 -1.10
C PRO A 334 -27.92 0.27 -1.14
N GLU A 335 -28.23 -0.53 -0.12
CA GLU A 335 -29.49 -1.29 -0.05
C GLU A 335 -30.72 -0.41 0.18
N SER A 336 -30.58 0.77 0.79
CA SER A 336 -31.70 1.68 1.03
C SER A 336 -32.16 2.45 -0.22
N GLN A 337 -31.37 2.45 -1.30
CA GLN A 337 -31.70 3.18 -2.54
C GLN A 337 -32.41 2.31 -3.59
N GLN A 338 -32.39 0.99 -3.45
CA GLN A 338 -33.13 0.08 -4.36
C GLN A 338 -34.65 0.01 -4.08
N THR A 339 -35.06 0.38 -2.88
CA THR A 339 -36.48 0.31 -2.46
C THR A 339 -37.32 1.52 -2.92
N THR A 340 -36.68 2.57 -3.47
CA THR A 340 -37.39 3.80 -3.91
C THR A 340 -37.63 3.87 -5.43
N ALA A 341 -37.19 2.84 -6.18
CA ALA A 341 -37.30 2.76 -7.64
C ALA A 341 -38.21 1.61 -8.13
N ALA A 342 -39.10 1.08 -7.25
CA ALA A 342 -40.10 0.07 -7.60
C ALA A 342 -41.51 0.68 -7.58
#